data_2595443a61009f06576bd32262a634c0
#
_entry.id   2595443a61009f06576bd32262a634c0
#
_cell.length_a   1.000
_cell.length_b   1.000
_cell.length_c   1.000
_cell.angle_alpha   90.00
_cell.angle_beta   90.00
_cell.angle_gamma   90.00
#
_symmetry.space_group_name_H-M   'P 1'
#
loop_
_entity.id
_entity.type
_entity.pdbx_description
1 polymer ?
#
loop_
_entity_poly.entity_id
_entity_poly.type
_entity_poly.pdbx_seq_one_letter_code
_entity_poly.pdbx_strand_id
1 'polypeptide(L)'
;MAGDDQAEFEAYVARDSGRLHGFAALLGGTWPDAEDLVQQALLRSASRWPAAREAPEAYTRKILINLARDRWRSRRHNAEHAADDLAELPTAPSADDIAPALERQLLLRACRLLPVQQRAVLVLRFWEDRSVAETAAVLGCTEGTVKSHTHRALHRLRLVLEEAPEPVPDPE
;
A
#
# COMPACT_ATOMS: atom_id res chain seq x y z
N MET A 1 0.15 -24.30 -16.36
CA MET A 1 0.60 -23.11 -17.13
C MET A 1 1.40 -23.65 -18.30
N ALA A 2 1.13 -23.22 -19.53
CA ALA A 2 1.95 -23.59 -20.69
C ALA A 2 3.35 -22.98 -20.51
N GLY A 3 4.40 -23.56 -21.15
CA GLY A 3 5.78 -23.11 -20.93
C GLY A 3 6.01 -21.62 -21.28
N ASP A 4 5.28 -21.11 -22.26
CA ASP A 4 5.33 -19.71 -22.69
C ASP A 4 4.72 -18.77 -21.62
N ASP A 5 3.59 -19.14 -21.07
CA ASP A 5 2.93 -18.40 -19.97
C ASP A 5 3.80 -18.35 -18.70
N GLN A 6 4.59 -19.40 -18.45
CA GLN A 6 5.48 -19.46 -17.31
C GLN A 6 6.64 -18.46 -17.46
N ALA A 7 7.28 -18.44 -18.64
CA ALA A 7 8.38 -17.52 -18.92
C ALA A 7 7.91 -16.05 -18.86
N GLU A 8 6.73 -15.73 -19.40
CA GLU A 8 6.14 -14.40 -19.29
C GLU A 8 5.86 -14.00 -17.84
N PHE A 9 5.31 -14.91 -17.02
CA PHE A 9 5.05 -14.65 -15.61
C PHE A 9 6.34 -14.44 -14.82
N GLU A 10 7.37 -15.26 -15.03
CA GLU A 10 8.67 -15.11 -14.39
C GLU A 10 9.32 -13.77 -14.73
N ALA A 11 9.26 -13.36 -16.00
CA ALA A 11 9.76 -12.04 -16.44
C ALA A 11 8.99 -10.89 -15.78
N TYR A 12 7.66 -11.02 -15.64
CA TYR A 12 6.85 -10.06 -14.91
C TYR A 12 7.26 -9.96 -13.44
N VAL A 13 7.39 -11.09 -12.75
CA VAL A 13 7.79 -11.12 -11.33
C VAL A 13 9.17 -10.48 -11.14
N ALA A 14 10.15 -10.86 -11.99
CA ALA A 14 11.51 -10.30 -11.92
C ALA A 14 11.53 -8.77 -12.08
N ARG A 15 10.68 -8.22 -12.95
CA ARG A 15 10.60 -6.78 -13.23
C ARG A 15 9.87 -5.99 -12.14
N ASP A 16 8.75 -6.52 -11.65
CA ASP A 16 7.79 -5.74 -10.84
C ASP A 16 7.76 -6.10 -9.35
N SER A 17 8.46 -7.15 -8.92
CA SER A 17 8.46 -7.64 -7.54
C SER A 17 8.77 -6.53 -6.52
N GLY A 18 9.83 -5.74 -6.73
CA GLY A 18 10.20 -4.65 -5.82
C GLY A 18 9.10 -3.59 -5.66
N ARG A 19 8.42 -3.23 -6.78
CA ARG A 19 7.31 -2.28 -6.77
C ARG A 19 6.08 -2.83 -6.04
N LEU A 20 5.81 -4.12 -6.20
CA LEU A 20 4.70 -4.79 -5.52
C LEU A 20 4.93 -4.85 -4.01
N HIS A 21 6.17 -5.13 -3.57
CA HIS A 21 6.52 -5.10 -2.14
C HIS A 21 6.40 -3.69 -1.54
N GLY A 22 6.93 -2.68 -2.23
CA GLY A 22 6.76 -1.28 -1.82
C GLY A 22 5.28 -0.87 -1.70
N PHE A 23 4.47 -1.24 -2.69
CA PHE A 23 3.04 -0.98 -2.66
C PHE A 23 2.34 -1.71 -1.50
N ALA A 24 2.63 -2.98 -1.28
CA ALA A 24 2.07 -3.78 -0.19
C ALA A 24 2.44 -3.21 1.20
N ALA A 25 3.70 -2.79 1.37
CA ALA A 25 4.16 -2.15 2.61
C ALA A 25 3.42 -0.83 2.89
N LEU A 26 3.16 -0.02 1.86
CA LEU A 26 2.39 1.22 1.97
C LEU A 26 0.90 0.96 2.26
N LEU A 27 0.35 -0.19 1.88
CA LEU A 27 -1.02 -0.58 2.24
C LEU A 27 -1.19 -0.90 3.73
N GLY A 28 -0.13 -0.95 4.51
CA GLY A 28 -0.21 -0.99 5.96
C GLY A 28 -0.05 -2.35 6.57
N GLY A 29 1.06 -2.94 6.33
CA GLY A 29 1.54 -4.11 7.05
C GLY A 29 2.94 -3.91 7.59
N THR A 30 3.42 -4.86 8.37
CA THR A 30 4.83 -5.04 8.63
C THR A 30 5.51 -5.49 7.33
N TRP A 31 6.83 -5.46 7.25
CA TRP A 31 7.52 -6.01 6.07
C TRP A 31 7.20 -7.49 5.83
N PRO A 32 7.18 -8.38 6.85
CA PRO A 32 6.70 -9.76 6.67
C PRO A 32 5.25 -9.85 6.18
N ASP A 33 4.36 -8.95 6.62
CA ASP A 33 2.99 -8.88 6.11
C ASP A 33 2.94 -8.52 4.62
N ALA A 34 3.77 -7.57 4.19
CA ALA A 34 3.86 -7.14 2.80
C ALA A 34 4.37 -8.29 1.91
N GLU A 35 5.39 -9.01 2.37
CA GLU A 35 5.94 -10.17 1.67
C GLU A 35 4.88 -11.26 1.47
N ASP A 36 4.16 -11.63 2.54
CA ASP A 36 3.09 -12.63 2.49
C ASP A 36 1.94 -12.19 1.55
N LEU A 37 1.55 -10.91 1.59
CA LEU A 37 0.55 -10.36 0.68
C LEU A 37 1.00 -10.46 -0.79
N VAL A 38 2.26 -10.11 -1.07
CA VAL A 38 2.81 -10.18 -2.43
C VAL A 38 2.88 -11.63 -2.91
N GLN A 39 3.37 -12.55 -2.08
CA GLN A 39 3.40 -13.97 -2.42
C GLN A 39 2.01 -14.50 -2.76
N GLN A 40 1.01 -14.23 -1.90
CA GLN A 40 -0.36 -14.65 -2.16
C GLN A 40 -0.94 -14.03 -3.43
N ALA A 41 -0.67 -12.74 -3.68
CA ALA A 41 -1.14 -12.06 -4.88
C ALA A 41 -0.51 -12.65 -6.15
N LEU A 42 0.80 -12.92 -6.13
CA LEU A 42 1.50 -13.52 -7.25
C LEU A 42 1.03 -14.96 -7.53
N LEU A 43 0.81 -15.76 -6.49
CA LEU A 43 0.23 -17.13 -6.65
C LEU A 43 -1.14 -17.08 -7.30
N ARG A 44 -2.01 -16.14 -6.90
CA ARG A 44 -3.33 -15.96 -7.51
C ARG A 44 -3.24 -15.44 -8.95
N SER A 45 -2.27 -14.56 -9.24
CA SER A 45 -2.02 -14.06 -10.59
C SER A 45 -1.51 -15.17 -11.51
N ALA A 46 -0.56 -16.01 -11.03
CA ALA A 46 -0.04 -17.16 -11.74
C ALA A 46 -1.16 -18.17 -12.10
N SER A 47 -2.04 -18.48 -11.14
CA SER A 47 -3.15 -19.43 -11.35
C SER A 47 -4.16 -18.96 -12.39
N ARG A 48 -4.18 -17.65 -12.70
CA ARG A 48 -5.08 -17.02 -13.68
C ARG A 48 -4.33 -16.20 -14.71
N TRP A 49 -3.09 -16.60 -15.02
CA TRP A 49 -2.21 -15.86 -15.91
C TRP A 49 -2.83 -15.51 -17.27
N PRO A 50 -3.57 -16.39 -17.95
CA PRO A 50 -4.24 -16.05 -19.23
C PRO A 50 -5.16 -14.82 -19.12
N ALA A 51 -5.76 -14.58 -17.96
CA ALA A 51 -6.60 -13.40 -17.72
C ALA A 51 -5.80 -12.18 -17.19
N ALA A 52 -4.64 -12.43 -16.58
CA ALA A 52 -3.81 -11.40 -15.97
C ALA A 52 -2.77 -10.79 -16.95
N ARG A 53 -2.35 -11.56 -17.97
CA ARG A 53 -1.21 -11.24 -18.84
C ARG A 53 -1.33 -9.92 -19.62
N GLU A 54 -2.55 -9.49 -19.96
CA GLU A 54 -2.76 -8.22 -20.67
C GLU A 54 -2.47 -6.98 -19.79
N ALA A 55 -2.75 -7.07 -18.47
CA ALA A 55 -2.50 -6.00 -17.52
C ALA A 55 -2.06 -6.57 -16.16
N PRO A 56 -0.89 -7.26 -16.10
CA PRO A 56 -0.51 -8.06 -14.93
C PRO A 56 -0.31 -7.22 -13.67
N GLU A 57 0.23 -6.02 -13.83
CA GLU A 57 0.43 -5.08 -12.73
C GLU A 57 -0.91 -4.63 -12.11
N ALA A 58 -1.86 -4.19 -12.91
CA ALA A 58 -3.18 -3.77 -12.43
C ALA A 58 -3.94 -4.94 -11.79
N TYR A 59 -3.85 -6.12 -12.41
CA TYR A 59 -4.49 -7.34 -11.91
C TYR A 59 -3.93 -7.75 -10.54
N THR A 60 -2.59 -7.79 -10.40
CA THR A 60 -1.93 -8.17 -9.14
C THR A 60 -2.18 -7.14 -8.04
N ARG A 61 -2.15 -5.84 -8.36
CA ARG A 61 -2.47 -4.77 -7.39
C ARG A 61 -3.90 -4.86 -6.88
N LYS A 62 -4.86 -5.16 -7.74
CA LYS A 62 -6.25 -5.38 -7.34
C LYS A 62 -6.35 -6.53 -6.33
N ILE A 63 -5.61 -7.61 -6.54
CA ILE A 63 -5.54 -8.74 -5.60
C ILE A 63 -4.91 -8.28 -4.28
N LEU A 64 -3.78 -7.56 -4.31
CA LEU A 64 -3.11 -7.02 -3.12
C LEU A 64 -4.04 -6.16 -2.27
N ILE A 65 -4.76 -5.24 -2.89
CA ILE A 65 -5.71 -4.35 -2.19
C ILE A 65 -6.82 -5.15 -1.53
N ASN A 66 -7.36 -6.16 -2.21
CA ASN A 66 -8.40 -7.02 -1.66
C ASN A 66 -7.88 -7.84 -0.47
N LEU A 67 -6.70 -8.43 -0.59
CA LEU A 67 -6.05 -9.17 0.50
C LEU A 67 -5.76 -8.27 1.70
N ALA A 68 -5.20 -7.09 1.47
CA ALA A 68 -4.93 -6.12 2.54
C ALA A 68 -6.22 -5.67 3.24
N ARG A 69 -7.31 -5.44 2.47
CA ARG A 69 -8.62 -5.10 3.02
C ARG A 69 -9.20 -6.22 3.89
N ASP A 70 -9.11 -7.46 3.42
CA ASP A 70 -9.64 -8.62 4.14
C ASP A 70 -8.85 -8.87 5.43
N ARG A 71 -7.50 -8.74 5.37
CA ARG A 71 -6.62 -8.80 6.54
C ARG A 71 -6.93 -7.69 7.56
N TRP A 72 -7.11 -6.46 7.10
CA TRP A 72 -7.47 -5.34 7.95
C TRP A 72 -8.84 -5.55 8.64
N ARG A 73 -9.82 -6.08 7.91
CA ARG A 73 -11.14 -6.41 8.46
C ARG A 73 -11.03 -7.50 9.54
N SER A 74 -10.24 -8.53 9.29
CA SER A 74 -9.98 -9.61 10.25
C SER A 74 -9.29 -9.10 11.51
N ARG A 75 -8.23 -8.28 11.37
CA ARG A 75 -7.53 -7.66 12.51
C ARG A 75 -8.46 -6.78 13.34
N ARG A 76 -9.30 -5.98 12.70
CA ARG A 76 -10.25 -5.10 13.40
C ARG A 76 -11.31 -5.90 14.16
N HIS A 77 -11.70 -7.05 13.67
CA HIS A 77 -12.63 -7.95 14.36
C HIS A 77 -11.97 -8.65 15.56
N ASN A 78 -10.65 -8.87 15.48
CA ASN A 78 -9.86 -9.48 16.55
C ASN A 78 -9.14 -8.42 17.44
N ALA A 79 -9.38 -7.12 17.22
CA ALA A 79 -8.64 -6.01 17.85
C ALA A 79 -8.94 -5.79 19.35
N GLU A 80 -9.67 -6.67 20.00
CA GLU A 80 -9.67 -6.73 21.47
C GLU A 80 -8.33 -7.21 22.05
N HIS A 81 -7.35 -7.65 21.21
CA HIS A 81 -6.11 -8.30 21.67
C HIS A 81 -4.83 -7.90 20.94
N ALA A 82 -4.80 -6.85 20.14
CA ALA A 82 -3.59 -6.47 19.40
C ALA A 82 -3.10 -5.06 19.78
N ALA A 83 -2.15 -5.03 20.70
CA ALA A 83 -1.28 -3.88 20.91
C ALA A 83 -0.43 -3.59 19.66
N ASP A 84 -0.22 -2.31 19.45
CA ASP A 84 0.56 -1.60 18.43
C ASP A 84 1.88 -2.28 18.02
N ASP A 85 1.84 -3.06 16.95
CA ASP A 85 3.07 -3.49 16.28
C ASP A 85 3.42 -2.45 15.19
N LEU A 86 4.07 -1.37 15.64
CA LEU A 86 4.65 -0.33 14.79
C LEU A 86 5.92 -0.88 14.15
N ALA A 87 5.75 -1.69 13.09
CA ALA A 87 6.90 -2.13 12.33
C ALA A 87 7.53 -0.95 11.60
N GLU A 88 8.78 -0.72 11.91
CA GLU A 88 9.66 0.22 11.25
C GLU A 88 9.82 -0.16 9.77
N LEU A 89 9.64 0.82 8.88
CA LEU A 89 10.06 0.67 7.49
C LEU A 89 11.58 0.70 7.44
N PRO A 90 12.24 -0.26 6.77
CA PRO A 90 13.70 -0.27 6.68
C PRO A 90 14.17 0.85 5.76
N THR A 91 14.58 1.96 6.33
CA THR A 91 15.49 2.91 5.71
C THR A 91 16.38 3.42 6.82
N ALA A 92 17.65 3.05 6.79
CA ALA A 92 18.66 3.70 7.62
C ALA A 92 18.77 5.17 7.20
N PRO A 93 18.47 6.14 8.06
CA PRO A 93 18.66 7.55 7.74
C PRO A 93 20.15 7.86 7.82
N SER A 94 20.67 8.59 6.83
CA SER A 94 21.91 9.32 6.98
C SER A 94 21.67 10.50 7.92
N ALA A 95 22.69 10.92 8.66
CA ALA A 95 22.57 11.93 9.73
C ALA A 95 21.99 13.29 9.27
N ASP A 96 22.04 13.60 7.97
CA ASP A 96 21.51 14.84 7.38
C ASP A 96 20.00 14.81 7.08
N ASP A 97 19.32 13.64 7.28
CA ASP A 97 17.93 13.41 6.88
C ASP A 97 16.97 13.24 8.09
N ILE A 98 17.36 13.63 9.31
CA ILE A 98 16.57 13.32 10.52
C ILE A 98 15.18 14.00 10.49
N ALA A 99 15.10 15.29 10.16
CA ALA A 99 13.82 16.00 10.11
C ALA A 99 12.90 15.48 8.98
N PRO A 100 13.38 15.34 7.72
CA PRO A 100 12.60 14.71 6.65
C PRO A 100 12.22 13.26 6.95
N ALA A 101 13.06 12.50 7.65
CA ALA A 101 12.77 11.13 8.05
C ALA A 101 11.65 11.08 9.09
N LEU A 102 11.64 11.99 10.05
CA LEU A 102 10.61 12.09 11.09
C LEU A 102 9.24 12.47 10.46
N GLU A 103 9.21 13.49 9.61
CA GLU A 103 8.00 13.90 8.87
C GLU A 103 7.44 12.75 8.03
N ARG A 104 8.31 12.05 7.32
CA ARG A 104 7.94 10.87 6.54
C ARG A 104 7.36 9.77 7.42
N GLN A 105 7.95 9.53 8.59
CA GLN A 105 7.47 8.51 9.54
C GLN A 105 6.09 8.88 10.09
N LEU A 106 5.86 10.15 10.44
CA LEU A 106 4.57 10.66 10.87
C LEU A 106 3.51 10.51 9.79
N LEU A 107 3.83 10.87 8.55
CA LEU A 107 2.92 10.71 7.42
C LEU A 107 2.56 9.24 7.19
N LEU A 108 3.53 8.34 7.26
CA LEU A 108 3.29 6.90 7.10
C LEU A 108 2.43 6.34 8.23
N ARG A 109 2.65 6.80 9.48
CA ARG A 109 1.78 6.45 10.62
C ARG A 109 0.36 6.96 10.40
N ALA A 110 0.19 8.21 10.00
CA ALA A 110 -1.12 8.78 9.69
C ALA A 110 -1.83 8.01 8.55
N CYS A 111 -1.09 7.63 7.51
CA CYS A 111 -1.63 6.80 6.42
C CYS A 111 -2.13 5.44 6.91
N ARG A 112 -1.48 4.83 7.91
CA ARG A 112 -1.92 3.53 8.48
C ARG A 112 -3.25 3.60 9.21
N LEU A 113 -3.65 4.77 9.70
CA LEU A 113 -4.95 4.99 10.33
C LEU A 113 -6.11 5.09 9.32
N LEU A 114 -5.79 5.24 8.03
CA LEU A 114 -6.79 5.29 6.97
C LEU A 114 -7.33 3.90 6.64
N PRO A 115 -8.62 3.79 6.26
CA PRO A 115 -9.13 2.58 5.63
C PRO A 115 -8.31 2.20 4.40
N VAL A 116 -8.09 0.90 4.17
CA VAL A 116 -7.22 0.38 3.09
C VAL A 116 -7.55 0.98 1.72
N GLN A 117 -8.84 1.14 1.39
CA GLN A 117 -9.26 1.73 0.10
C GLN A 117 -8.83 3.20 -0.04
N GLN A 118 -8.91 3.99 1.03
CA GLN A 118 -8.45 5.38 1.04
C GLN A 118 -6.93 5.45 0.91
N ARG A 119 -6.21 4.57 1.59
CA ARG A 119 -4.77 4.45 1.51
C ARG A 119 -4.32 4.01 0.11
N ALA A 120 -4.96 3.00 -0.47
CA ALA A 120 -4.69 2.55 -1.83
C ALA A 120 -4.83 3.68 -2.86
N VAL A 121 -5.88 4.50 -2.73
CA VAL A 121 -6.07 5.67 -3.59
C VAL A 121 -4.92 6.67 -3.43
N LEU A 122 -4.48 6.97 -2.21
CA LEU A 122 -3.36 7.89 -1.99
C LEU A 122 -2.06 7.36 -2.58
N VAL A 123 -1.77 6.07 -2.38
CA VAL A 123 -0.55 5.46 -2.93
C VAL A 123 -0.57 5.50 -4.46
N LEU A 124 -1.67 5.12 -5.11
CA LEU A 124 -1.76 5.13 -6.57
C LEU A 124 -1.70 6.56 -7.13
N ARG A 125 -2.38 7.53 -6.50
CA ARG A 125 -2.47 8.90 -7.00
C ARG A 125 -1.21 9.74 -6.75
N PHE A 126 -0.59 9.62 -5.58
CA PHE A 126 0.45 10.54 -5.13
C PHE A 126 1.83 9.90 -5.01
N TRP A 127 1.92 8.60 -4.78
CA TRP A 127 3.19 7.90 -4.75
C TRP A 127 3.58 7.33 -6.11
N GLU A 128 2.60 6.81 -6.87
CA GLU A 128 2.82 6.27 -8.21
C GLU A 128 2.43 7.21 -9.34
N ASP A 129 2.00 8.43 -9.01
CA ASP A 129 1.62 9.49 -9.95
C ASP A 129 0.61 9.05 -11.04
N ARG A 130 -0.34 8.19 -10.65
CA ARG A 130 -1.38 7.71 -11.58
C ARG A 130 -2.51 8.74 -11.69
N SER A 131 -3.08 8.86 -12.87
CA SER A 131 -4.30 9.63 -13.11
C SER A 131 -5.49 9.06 -12.34
N VAL A 132 -6.57 9.84 -12.21
CA VAL A 132 -7.84 9.37 -11.63
C VAL A 132 -8.39 8.17 -12.40
N ALA A 133 -8.32 8.21 -13.74
CA ALA A 133 -8.80 7.14 -14.60
C ALA A 133 -8.01 5.84 -14.43
N GLU A 134 -6.67 5.91 -14.42
CA GLU A 134 -5.80 4.75 -14.18
C GLU A 134 -6.02 4.17 -12.78
N THR A 135 -6.16 5.04 -11.77
CA THR A 135 -6.47 4.61 -10.40
C THR A 135 -7.82 3.89 -10.34
N ALA A 136 -8.84 4.41 -11.01
CA ALA A 136 -10.15 3.79 -11.11
C ALA A 136 -10.08 2.40 -11.77
N ALA A 137 -9.30 2.27 -12.84
CA ALA A 137 -9.08 1.00 -13.54
C ALA A 137 -8.41 -0.03 -12.63
N VAL A 138 -7.34 0.35 -11.91
CA VAL A 138 -6.65 -0.53 -10.95
C VAL A 138 -7.57 -0.97 -9.81
N LEU A 139 -8.34 -0.03 -9.24
CA LEU A 139 -9.26 -0.32 -8.13
C LEU A 139 -10.53 -1.05 -8.56
N GLY A 140 -10.85 -1.05 -9.86
CA GLY A 140 -12.11 -1.58 -10.38
C GLY A 140 -13.32 -0.80 -9.89
N CYS A 141 -13.22 0.53 -9.84
CA CYS A 141 -14.28 1.43 -9.39
C CYS A 141 -14.44 2.61 -10.36
N THR A 142 -15.40 3.50 -10.10
CA THR A 142 -15.61 4.71 -10.91
C THR A 142 -14.61 5.81 -10.51
N GLU A 143 -14.34 6.74 -11.43
CA GLU A 143 -13.55 7.94 -11.14
C GLU A 143 -14.15 8.80 -10.01
N GLY A 144 -15.48 8.86 -9.92
CA GLY A 144 -16.17 9.52 -8.81
C GLY A 144 -15.86 8.90 -7.46
N THR A 145 -15.74 7.57 -7.42
CA THR A 145 -15.32 6.83 -6.22
C THR A 145 -13.88 7.18 -5.84
N VAL A 146 -12.96 7.24 -6.82
CA VAL A 146 -11.57 7.64 -6.57
C VAL A 146 -11.51 9.05 -6.00
N LYS A 147 -12.20 10.03 -6.61
CA LYS A 147 -12.26 11.42 -6.13
C LYS A 147 -12.80 11.51 -4.69
N SER A 148 -13.87 10.77 -4.40
CA SER A 148 -14.48 10.72 -3.06
C SER A 148 -13.52 10.11 -2.03
N HIS A 149 -12.84 9.00 -2.36
CA HIS A 149 -11.85 8.40 -1.46
C HIS A 149 -10.64 9.30 -1.25
N THR A 150 -10.13 9.97 -2.31
CA THR A 150 -9.04 10.95 -2.21
C THR A 150 -9.41 12.08 -1.24
N HIS A 151 -10.56 12.69 -1.42
CA HIS A 151 -11.02 13.78 -0.55
C HIS A 151 -11.12 13.35 0.92
N ARG A 152 -11.77 12.20 1.17
CA ARG A 152 -11.91 11.66 2.55
C ARG A 152 -10.56 11.29 3.16
N ALA A 153 -9.65 10.74 2.37
CA ALA A 153 -8.31 10.38 2.83
C ALA A 153 -7.50 11.61 3.24
N LEU A 154 -7.47 12.64 2.37
CA LEU A 154 -6.76 13.89 2.64
C LEU A 154 -7.34 14.63 3.85
N HIS A 155 -8.67 14.66 3.99
CA HIS A 155 -9.32 15.25 5.15
C HIS A 155 -8.91 14.54 6.45
N ARG A 156 -8.94 13.20 6.46
CA ARG A 156 -8.51 12.42 7.64
C ARG A 156 -7.03 12.60 7.96
N LEU A 157 -6.17 12.59 6.94
CA LEU A 157 -4.74 12.85 7.15
C LEU A 157 -4.49 14.20 7.80
N ARG A 158 -5.19 15.24 7.35
CA ARG A 158 -5.09 16.58 7.94
C ARG A 158 -5.45 16.55 9.42
N LEU A 159 -6.58 15.94 9.80
CA LEU A 159 -6.99 15.85 11.20
C LEU A 159 -5.94 15.11 12.04
N VAL A 160 -5.43 13.98 11.57
CA VAL A 160 -4.41 13.20 12.31
C VAL A 160 -3.10 13.98 12.46
N LEU A 161 -2.69 14.74 11.44
CA LEU A 161 -1.46 15.53 11.50
C LEU A 161 -1.60 16.80 12.36
N GLU A 162 -2.80 17.39 12.39
CA GLU A 162 -3.12 18.54 13.28
C GLU A 162 -3.22 18.11 14.75
N GLU A 163 -3.63 16.88 15.05
CA GLU A 163 -3.68 16.31 16.40
C GLU A 163 -2.31 15.77 16.86
N ALA A 164 -1.33 15.64 15.97
CA ALA A 164 0.02 15.21 16.35
C ALA A 164 0.68 16.28 17.20
N PRO A 165 1.25 15.95 18.41
CA PRO A 165 1.96 16.92 19.21
C PRO A 165 3.15 17.48 18.40
N GLU A 166 3.34 18.78 18.47
CA GLU A 166 4.52 19.42 17.89
C GLU A 166 5.79 18.71 18.39
N PRO A 167 6.79 18.48 17.51
CA PRO A 167 8.06 17.92 17.95
C PRO A 167 8.63 18.82 19.05
N VAL A 168 8.83 18.26 20.24
CA VAL A 168 9.47 18.97 21.35
C VAL A 168 10.86 19.38 20.85
N PRO A 169 11.20 20.68 20.82
CA PRO A 169 12.54 21.10 20.45
C PRO A 169 13.54 20.48 21.42
N ASP A 170 14.64 19.93 20.88
CA ASP A 170 15.72 19.38 21.67
C ASP A 170 16.17 20.43 22.71
N PRO A 171 16.37 20.07 23.99
CA PRO A 171 16.94 20.96 24.96
C PRO A 171 18.39 21.23 24.55
N GLU A 172 18.72 22.54 24.40
CA GLU A 172 20.10 23.04 24.21
C GLU A 172 21.05 22.61 25.34
#